data_6e7a2688ba0e02c64ea1f3d60b0356d8
#
_entry.id   6e7a2688ba0e02c64ea1f3d60b0356d8
#
_cell.length_a   1.000
_cell.length_b   1.000
_cell.length_c   1.000
_cell.angle_alpha   90.00
_cell.angle_beta   90.00
_cell.angle_gamma   90.00
#
_symmetry.space_group_name_H-M   'P 1'
#
loop_
_entity.id
_entity.type
_entity.pdbx_description
1 polymer ?
#
loop_
_entity_poly.entity_id
_entity_poly.type
_entity_poly.pdbx_seq_one_letter_code
_entity_poly.pdbx_strand_id
1 'polypeptide(L)'
;MKISYDIHELVPYINWAYFFFAWQMKDEEEKARLRQEAETFLTQQEGRYHAYGLFEIFEANADGDDIVVYKGVRSQNSGVCRIPCLRQQQGEPPYLCLSDFIIPAYAPTCNLSPLSISPDSSLLSPDSSKLGVFATSADIGLETDFDTDPYQKMMAQLLADRLSEAAAERMHEQVRKEFWGYAKDEQLTIPEMLIEKFQGIRPAVGYPSLPDTSINFVLNELIDMKQIGIRLTESGAMKPHASVSGLMMAHPKARYFNLGKIGEDQLQDYARRRGLPVEVCRKFLAANL
;
A
#
# COMPACT_ATOMS: atom_id res chain seq x y z
N MET A 1 -7.67 9.87 -8.19
CA MET A 1 -8.98 9.33 -8.67
C MET A 1 -9.66 8.61 -7.52
N LYS A 2 -10.96 8.81 -7.31
CA LYS A 2 -11.77 8.12 -6.31
C LYS A 2 -12.68 7.10 -6.97
N ILE A 3 -12.80 5.89 -6.39
CA ILE A 3 -13.69 4.81 -6.82
C ILE A 3 -14.54 4.40 -5.61
N SER A 4 -15.81 4.09 -5.84
CA SER A 4 -16.69 3.45 -4.86
C SER A 4 -16.98 2.04 -5.35
N TYR A 5 -16.89 1.08 -4.45
CA TYR A 5 -17.17 -0.33 -4.71
C TYR A 5 -18.37 -0.78 -3.89
N ASP A 6 -19.27 -1.48 -4.53
CA ASP A 6 -20.33 -2.22 -3.86
C ASP A 6 -19.75 -3.50 -3.22
N ILE A 7 -20.39 -3.97 -2.16
CA ILE A 7 -19.87 -5.12 -1.41
C ILE A 7 -19.75 -6.36 -2.30
N HIS A 8 -20.76 -6.63 -3.13
CA HIS A 8 -20.76 -7.82 -4.00
C HIS A 8 -19.61 -7.83 -5.02
N GLU A 9 -19.12 -6.66 -5.46
CA GLU A 9 -17.94 -6.56 -6.34
C GLU A 9 -16.67 -7.01 -5.63
N LEU A 10 -16.60 -6.84 -4.32
CA LEU A 10 -15.40 -7.10 -3.50
C LEU A 10 -15.37 -8.50 -2.89
N VAL A 11 -16.53 -9.14 -2.66
CA VAL A 11 -16.61 -10.49 -2.07
C VAL A 11 -15.67 -11.50 -2.75
N PRO A 12 -15.52 -11.53 -4.10
CA PRO A 12 -14.57 -12.43 -4.75
C PRO A 12 -13.11 -12.17 -4.37
N TYR A 13 -12.74 -10.92 -4.05
CA TYR A 13 -11.37 -10.50 -3.71
C TYR A 13 -11.02 -10.66 -2.22
N ILE A 14 -11.99 -11.09 -1.39
CA ILE A 14 -11.73 -11.31 0.04
C ILE A 14 -10.77 -12.48 0.22
N ASN A 15 -9.66 -12.24 0.89
CA ASN A 15 -8.79 -13.31 1.37
C ASN A 15 -9.36 -13.92 2.66
N TRP A 16 -10.16 -14.97 2.50
CA TRP A 16 -10.84 -15.65 3.60
C TRP A 16 -9.90 -16.31 4.60
N ALA A 17 -8.67 -16.63 4.22
CA ALA A 17 -7.69 -17.22 5.14
C ALA A 17 -7.39 -16.28 6.32
N TYR A 18 -7.25 -14.97 6.06
CA TYR A 18 -7.04 -13.99 7.12
C TYR A 18 -8.28 -13.80 8.00
N PHE A 19 -9.49 -13.89 7.42
CA PHE A 19 -10.72 -13.85 8.18
C PHE A 19 -10.81 -15.03 9.15
N PHE A 20 -10.58 -16.26 8.69
CA PHE A 20 -10.58 -17.44 9.55
C PHE A 20 -9.49 -17.42 10.60
N PHE A 21 -8.31 -16.88 10.26
CA PHE A 21 -7.23 -16.70 11.22
C PHE A 21 -7.63 -15.78 12.38
N ALA A 22 -8.28 -14.65 12.08
CA ALA A 22 -8.76 -13.71 13.10
C ALA A 22 -9.82 -14.33 14.05
N TRP A 23 -10.66 -15.22 13.51
CA TRP A 23 -11.63 -16.02 14.30
C TRP A 23 -11.00 -17.23 14.98
N GLN A 24 -9.70 -17.49 14.77
CA GLN A 24 -8.96 -18.68 15.26
C GLN A 24 -9.59 -20.01 14.83
N MET A 25 -10.30 -20.03 13.70
CA MET A 25 -10.95 -21.23 13.16
C MET A 25 -9.92 -22.17 12.54
N LYS A 26 -9.98 -23.45 12.92
CA LYS A 26 -9.08 -24.51 12.41
C LYS A 26 -9.81 -25.58 11.62
N ASP A 27 -11.03 -25.90 12.04
CA ASP A 27 -11.85 -26.93 11.42
C ASP A 27 -12.49 -26.45 10.11
N GLU A 28 -12.48 -27.28 9.09
CA GLU A 28 -12.98 -26.89 7.76
C GLU A 28 -14.51 -26.76 7.68
N GLU A 29 -15.25 -27.57 8.48
CA GLU A 29 -16.71 -27.44 8.53
C GLU A 29 -17.13 -26.16 9.25
N GLU A 30 -16.42 -25.82 10.34
CA GLU A 30 -16.63 -24.55 11.05
C GLU A 30 -16.29 -23.35 10.16
N LYS A 31 -15.18 -23.40 9.42
CA LYS A 31 -14.84 -22.36 8.43
C LYS A 31 -15.92 -22.20 7.37
N ALA A 32 -16.45 -23.30 6.84
CA ALA A 32 -17.51 -23.27 5.83
C ALA A 32 -18.79 -22.61 6.38
N ARG A 33 -19.20 -22.95 7.60
CA ARG A 33 -20.36 -22.34 8.27
C ARG A 33 -20.15 -20.84 8.53
N LEU A 34 -18.99 -20.48 9.09
CA LEU A 34 -18.64 -19.08 9.36
C LEU A 34 -18.58 -18.25 8.08
N ARG A 35 -18.05 -18.81 7.00
CA ARG A 35 -18.04 -18.15 5.70
C ARG A 35 -19.44 -17.89 5.18
N GLN A 36 -20.33 -18.87 5.25
CA GLN A 36 -21.72 -18.72 4.83
C GLN A 36 -22.43 -17.63 5.62
N GLU A 37 -22.18 -17.57 6.93
CA GLU A 37 -22.73 -16.53 7.81
C GLU A 37 -22.19 -15.15 7.44
N ALA A 38 -20.87 -15.04 7.22
CA ALA A 38 -20.22 -13.81 6.80
C ALA A 38 -20.74 -13.32 5.42
N GLU A 39 -20.87 -14.19 4.44
CA GLU A 39 -21.44 -13.87 3.13
C GLU A 39 -22.92 -13.44 3.24
N THR A 40 -23.69 -14.07 4.13
CA THR A 40 -25.07 -13.65 4.42
C THR A 40 -25.10 -12.26 5.04
N PHE A 41 -24.23 -12.01 6.02
CA PHE A 41 -24.08 -10.69 6.65
C PHE A 41 -23.75 -9.62 5.59
N LEU A 42 -22.76 -9.86 4.74
CA LEU A 42 -22.37 -8.93 3.67
C LEU A 42 -23.52 -8.66 2.70
N THR A 43 -24.27 -9.68 2.31
CA THR A 43 -25.45 -9.54 1.45
C THR A 43 -26.53 -8.65 2.07
N GLN A 44 -26.72 -8.73 3.38
CA GLN A 44 -27.68 -7.87 4.11
C GLN A 44 -27.23 -6.40 4.20
N GLN A 45 -25.92 -6.15 4.04
CA GLN A 45 -25.34 -4.81 4.08
C GLN A 45 -25.20 -4.19 2.69
N GLU A 46 -25.51 -4.92 1.63
CA GLU A 46 -25.44 -4.43 0.24
C GLU A 46 -26.28 -3.17 0.04
N GLY A 47 -25.71 -2.16 -0.64
CA GLY A 47 -26.36 -0.87 -0.86
C GLY A 47 -26.46 0.05 0.36
N ARG A 48 -26.16 -0.46 1.57
CA ARG A 48 -26.11 0.35 2.79
C ARG A 48 -24.69 0.86 3.06
N TYR A 49 -23.69 0.02 2.86
CA TYR A 49 -22.29 0.35 3.05
C TYR A 49 -21.49 0.07 1.79
N HIS A 50 -20.39 0.80 1.64
CA HIS A 50 -19.47 0.70 0.51
C HIS A 50 -18.03 0.61 0.99
N ALA A 51 -17.14 0.19 0.11
CA ALA A 51 -15.72 0.43 0.28
C ALA A 51 -15.23 1.41 -0.79
N TYR A 52 -14.19 2.14 -0.47
CA TYR A 52 -13.68 3.21 -1.30
C TYR A 52 -12.22 2.99 -1.64
N GLY A 53 -11.86 3.26 -2.87
CA GLY A 53 -10.49 3.37 -3.34
C GLY A 53 -10.17 4.81 -3.75
N LEU A 54 -8.98 5.26 -3.40
CA LEU A 54 -8.41 6.53 -3.81
C LEU A 54 -6.98 6.29 -4.29
N PHE A 55 -6.65 6.74 -5.51
CA PHE A 55 -5.29 6.65 -6.00
C PHE A 55 -4.94 7.80 -6.94
N GLU A 56 -3.64 8.04 -7.06
CA GLU A 56 -3.07 8.92 -8.07
C GLU A 56 -1.72 8.36 -8.53
N ILE A 57 -1.41 8.55 -9.82
CA ILE A 57 -0.16 8.11 -10.43
C ILE A 57 0.65 9.37 -10.72
N PHE A 58 1.85 9.43 -10.14
CA PHE A 58 2.75 10.57 -10.24
C PHE A 58 3.97 10.20 -11.06
N GLU A 59 4.56 11.19 -11.74
CA GLU A 59 5.94 11.08 -12.19
C GLU A 59 6.86 11.05 -10.97
N ALA A 60 7.84 10.16 -10.98
CA ALA A 60 8.74 9.96 -9.86
C ALA A 60 10.13 9.51 -10.31
N ASN A 61 11.14 9.83 -9.49
CA ASN A 61 12.51 9.34 -9.66
C ASN A 61 13.08 8.88 -8.32
N ALA A 62 14.02 7.95 -8.36
CA ALA A 62 14.83 7.60 -7.20
C ALA A 62 15.99 8.61 -7.04
N ASP A 63 16.25 9.01 -5.78
CA ASP A 63 17.39 9.82 -5.37
C ASP A 63 18.01 9.19 -4.12
N GLY A 64 18.97 8.30 -4.32
CA GLY A 64 19.47 7.41 -3.28
C GLY A 64 18.35 6.50 -2.75
N ASP A 65 18.12 6.52 -1.43
CA ASP A 65 17.05 5.76 -0.79
C ASP A 65 15.73 6.54 -0.67
N ASP A 66 15.60 7.70 -1.34
CA ASP A 66 14.37 8.47 -1.43
C ASP A 66 13.67 8.24 -2.77
N ILE A 67 12.34 8.30 -2.75
CA ILE A 67 11.52 8.46 -3.96
C ILE A 67 11.08 9.92 -4.03
N VAL A 68 11.43 10.58 -5.12
CA VAL A 68 11.08 11.97 -5.40
C VAL A 68 9.84 11.98 -6.30
N VAL A 69 8.76 12.55 -5.80
CA VAL A 69 7.45 12.60 -6.47
C VAL A 69 7.19 14.02 -6.95
N TYR A 70 6.79 14.16 -8.21
CA TYR A 70 6.49 15.45 -8.82
C TYR A 70 4.98 15.71 -8.81
N LYS A 71 4.54 16.68 -8.01
CA LYS A 71 3.15 17.15 -8.01
C LYS A 71 2.91 17.95 -9.30
N GLY A 72 2.10 17.40 -10.15
CA GLY A 72 1.95 17.67 -11.58
C GLY A 72 1.92 19.13 -12.06
N VAL A 73 2.19 19.26 -13.36
CA VAL A 73 2.16 20.48 -14.20
C VAL A 73 0.80 21.21 -14.22
N ARG A 74 -0.26 20.64 -13.64
CA ARG A 74 -1.63 21.18 -13.67
C ARG A 74 -2.09 21.91 -12.41
N SER A 75 -1.33 21.92 -11.33
CA SER A 75 -1.65 22.70 -10.15
C SER A 75 -0.73 23.91 -10.03
N GLN A 76 -1.27 25.04 -9.60
CA GLN A 76 -0.49 26.25 -9.29
C GLN A 76 0.56 26.06 -8.18
N ASN A 77 0.61 24.86 -7.58
CA ASN A 77 1.61 24.37 -6.64
C ASN A 77 2.42 23.21 -7.25
N SER A 78 3.23 23.52 -8.26
CA SER A 78 4.26 22.59 -8.72
C SER A 78 5.28 22.38 -7.59
N GLY A 79 5.09 21.33 -6.79
CA GLY A 79 5.95 20.98 -5.67
C GLY A 79 6.58 19.60 -5.84
N VAL A 80 7.73 19.42 -5.24
CA VAL A 80 8.39 18.12 -5.11
C VAL A 80 8.07 17.58 -3.72
N CYS A 81 7.60 16.33 -3.65
CA CYS A 81 7.43 15.59 -2.41
C CYS A 81 8.47 14.47 -2.35
N ARG A 82 9.10 14.27 -1.19
CA ARG A 82 10.03 13.17 -0.96
C ARG A 82 9.39 12.12 -0.06
N ILE A 83 9.55 10.86 -0.46
CA ILE A 83 9.18 9.69 0.35
C ILE A 83 10.49 8.98 0.70
N PRO A 84 11.08 9.25 1.87
CA PRO A 84 12.27 8.53 2.32
C PRO A 84 11.93 7.06 2.58
N CYS A 85 12.75 6.18 2.01
CA CYS A 85 12.63 4.75 2.19
C CYS A 85 13.79 4.21 3.04
N LEU A 86 13.65 2.99 3.50
CA LEU A 86 14.64 2.27 4.29
C LEU A 86 15.20 1.12 3.45
N ARG A 87 16.50 0.86 3.61
CA ARG A 87 17.22 -0.21 2.92
C ARG A 87 17.50 -1.37 3.87
N GLN A 88 17.38 -2.58 3.40
CA GLN A 88 17.83 -3.76 4.14
C GLN A 88 19.30 -3.60 4.53
N GLN A 89 19.64 -4.00 5.76
CA GLN A 89 21.03 -4.03 6.26
C GLN A 89 21.45 -5.44 6.69
N GLN A 90 20.52 -6.40 6.62
CA GLN A 90 20.74 -7.78 7.04
C GLN A 90 20.28 -8.75 5.96
N GLY A 91 20.81 -9.95 5.97
CA GLY A 91 20.53 -11.00 5.00
C GLY A 91 21.60 -11.10 3.91
N GLU A 92 21.23 -11.70 2.79
CA GLU A 92 22.09 -11.84 1.62
C GLU A 92 21.86 -10.69 0.63
N PRO A 93 22.94 -10.15 0.02
CA PRO A 93 22.82 -9.12 -1.01
C PRO A 93 22.04 -9.65 -2.24
N PRO A 94 21.36 -8.79 -3.02
CA PRO A 94 21.35 -7.32 -2.85
C PRO A 94 20.41 -6.87 -1.73
N TYR A 95 20.85 -5.89 -0.94
CA TYR A 95 20.02 -5.23 0.07
C TYR A 95 19.02 -4.29 -0.59
N LEU A 96 17.73 -4.64 -0.51
CA LEU A 96 16.67 -3.96 -1.22
C LEU A 96 16.16 -2.70 -0.48
N CYS A 97 15.82 -1.69 -1.28
CA CYS A 97 15.05 -0.52 -0.90
C CYS A 97 13.90 -0.33 -1.90
N LEU A 98 12.79 0.25 -1.48
CA LEU A 98 11.68 0.53 -2.42
C LEU A 98 12.10 1.47 -3.55
N SER A 99 13.03 2.39 -3.31
CA SER A 99 13.58 3.28 -4.33
C SER A 99 14.27 2.54 -5.49
N ASP A 100 14.76 1.31 -5.27
CA ASP A 100 15.43 0.51 -6.32
C ASP A 100 14.47 0.13 -7.47
N PHE A 101 13.16 0.24 -7.25
CA PHE A 101 12.12 -0.07 -8.24
C PHE A 101 11.62 1.16 -8.99
N ILE A 102 12.25 2.32 -8.79
CA ILE A 102 11.98 3.57 -9.50
C ILE A 102 13.24 3.98 -10.27
N ILE A 103 13.08 4.52 -11.48
CA ILE A 103 14.21 4.99 -12.30
C ILE A 103 14.95 6.12 -11.57
N PRO A 104 16.30 6.07 -11.47
CA PRO A 104 17.08 7.16 -10.88
C PRO A 104 16.89 8.48 -11.65
N ALA A 105 16.94 9.60 -10.93
CA ALA A 105 17.01 10.92 -11.53
C ALA A 105 18.30 11.03 -12.35
N TYR A 106 18.21 11.24 -13.65
CA TYR A 106 19.37 11.54 -14.48
C TYR A 106 19.88 12.94 -14.12
N ALA A 107 21.04 13.02 -13.48
CA ALA A 107 21.76 14.29 -13.31
C ALA A 107 22.46 14.63 -14.62
N PRO A 108 22.08 15.68 -15.36
CA PRO A 108 22.72 16.02 -16.63
C PRO A 108 24.09 16.71 -16.52
N THR A 109 24.68 16.79 -15.32
CA THR A 109 25.97 17.52 -15.14
C THR A 109 26.80 16.96 -13.98
N CYS A 110 27.36 15.79 -14.12
CA CYS A 110 28.63 15.45 -13.47
C CYS A 110 29.43 14.53 -14.39
N ASN A 111 30.63 14.95 -14.78
CA ASN A 111 31.64 14.16 -15.50
C ASN A 111 32.13 13.00 -14.59
N LEU A 112 31.29 12.09 -14.26
CA LEU A 112 31.68 10.81 -13.67
C LEU A 112 31.43 9.75 -14.73
N SER A 113 32.51 9.09 -15.11
CA SER A 113 32.53 7.97 -16.05
C SER A 113 31.41 6.98 -15.76
N PRO A 114 30.78 6.43 -16.81
CA PRO A 114 29.74 5.40 -16.63
C PRO A 114 30.39 4.08 -16.21
N LEU A 115 30.79 3.98 -14.96
CA LEU A 115 31.25 2.74 -14.35
C LEU A 115 30.06 2.05 -13.69
N SER A 116 29.64 0.98 -14.36
CA SER A 116 28.81 -0.11 -13.88
C SER A 116 27.28 0.10 -13.74
N ILE A 117 26.65 0.75 -14.71
CA ILE A 117 25.28 0.36 -15.05
C ILE A 117 25.41 -0.63 -16.20
N SER A 118 25.19 -1.91 -15.95
CA SER A 118 24.95 -2.89 -17.01
C SER A 118 23.88 -2.32 -17.94
N PRO A 119 24.12 -2.22 -19.25
CA PRO A 119 23.13 -1.70 -20.19
C PRO A 119 22.09 -2.78 -20.50
N ASP A 120 21.41 -3.26 -19.49
CA ASP A 120 20.20 -4.02 -19.71
C ASP A 120 19.06 -3.02 -19.88
N SER A 121 19.02 -2.40 -21.08
CA SER A 121 18.03 -1.39 -21.45
C SER A 121 16.59 -1.92 -21.40
N SER A 122 16.40 -3.22 -21.21
CA SER A 122 15.10 -3.85 -21.01
C SER A 122 14.49 -3.54 -19.64
N LEU A 123 15.27 -2.96 -18.71
CA LEU A 123 14.83 -2.62 -17.34
C LEU A 123 14.31 -1.20 -17.19
N LEU A 124 14.55 -0.35 -18.19
CA LEU A 124 14.09 1.04 -18.20
C LEU A 124 12.70 1.13 -18.88
N SER A 125 11.71 0.47 -18.32
CA SER A 125 10.32 0.71 -18.72
C SER A 125 9.95 2.16 -18.38
N PRO A 126 9.29 2.90 -19.30
CA PRO A 126 8.73 4.22 -18.97
C PRO A 126 7.81 4.21 -17.75
N ASP A 127 7.23 3.07 -17.44
CA ASP A 127 6.38 2.88 -16.27
C ASP A 127 7.14 2.91 -14.94
N SER A 128 8.46 2.65 -14.94
CA SER A 128 9.31 2.77 -13.75
C SER A 128 9.69 4.21 -13.40
N SER A 129 9.35 5.21 -14.24
CA SER A 129 9.42 6.64 -13.92
C SER A 129 8.18 7.18 -13.23
N LYS A 130 7.30 6.32 -12.76
CA LYS A 130 6.05 6.67 -12.10
C LYS A 130 5.89 5.94 -10.79
N LEU A 131 5.13 6.55 -9.90
CA LEU A 131 4.73 5.98 -8.62
C LEU A 131 3.22 6.14 -8.46
N GLY A 132 2.53 5.05 -8.17
CA GLY A 132 1.15 5.11 -7.68
C GLY A 132 1.14 5.32 -6.17
N VAL A 133 0.28 6.22 -5.70
CA VAL A 133 -0.05 6.37 -4.28
C VAL A 133 -1.51 6.03 -4.10
N PHE A 134 -1.85 5.26 -3.08
CA PHE A 134 -3.22 4.80 -2.88
C PHE A 134 -3.65 4.80 -1.42
N ALA A 135 -4.95 4.83 -1.23
CA ALA A 135 -5.62 4.48 0.02
C ALA A 135 -6.97 3.80 -0.27
N THR A 136 -7.37 2.90 0.60
CA THR A 136 -8.71 2.29 0.60
C THR A 136 -9.32 2.36 1.99
N SER A 137 -10.64 2.40 2.08
CA SER A 137 -11.36 2.34 3.35
C SER A 137 -12.70 1.64 3.16
N ALA A 138 -13.16 0.93 4.18
CA ALA A 138 -14.56 0.54 4.29
C ALA A 138 -15.36 1.67 4.97
N ASP A 139 -16.68 1.68 4.75
CA ASP A 139 -17.56 2.65 5.38
C ASP A 139 -17.48 2.54 6.91
N ILE A 140 -17.36 3.69 7.58
CA ILE A 140 -17.25 3.77 9.05
C ILE A 140 -18.43 3.14 9.77
N GLY A 141 -19.61 3.09 9.15
CA GLY A 141 -20.80 2.47 9.71
C GLY A 141 -20.60 0.98 10.01
N LEU A 142 -19.74 0.27 9.27
CA LEU A 142 -19.39 -1.12 9.59
C LEU A 142 -18.63 -1.25 10.92
N GLU A 143 -17.97 -0.19 11.39
CA GLU A 143 -17.29 -0.18 12.70
C GLU A 143 -18.21 0.30 13.83
N THR A 144 -19.23 1.12 13.55
CA THR A 144 -19.98 1.86 14.57
C THR A 144 -21.42 1.40 14.76
N ASP A 145 -22.08 0.84 13.74
CA ASP A 145 -23.52 0.59 13.76
C ASP A 145 -23.91 -0.75 14.42
N PHE A 146 -22.93 -1.57 14.79
CA PHE A 146 -23.14 -2.91 15.36
C PHE A 146 -22.75 -3.01 16.85
N ASP A 147 -22.69 -1.90 17.56
CA ASP A 147 -22.19 -1.83 18.95
C ASP A 147 -23.08 -2.54 19.98
N THR A 148 -24.33 -2.87 19.64
CA THR A 148 -25.30 -3.48 20.56
C THR A 148 -25.12 -4.98 20.73
N ASP A 149 -24.48 -5.67 19.79
CA ASP A 149 -24.22 -7.11 19.82
C ASP A 149 -22.72 -7.36 19.61
N PRO A 150 -21.99 -7.86 20.63
CA PRO A 150 -20.53 -8.09 20.52
C PRO A 150 -20.13 -9.04 19.38
N TYR A 151 -20.96 -10.04 19.07
CA TYR A 151 -20.68 -10.98 17.99
C TYR A 151 -20.82 -10.30 16.61
N GLN A 152 -21.93 -9.60 16.39
CA GLN A 152 -22.15 -8.86 15.15
C GLN A 152 -21.14 -7.73 14.98
N LYS A 153 -20.76 -7.06 16.07
CA LYS A 153 -19.70 -6.06 16.06
C LYS A 153 -18.38 -6.65 15.58
N MET A 154 -17.96 -7.78 16.15
CA MET A 154 -16.74 -8.46 15.74
C MET A 154 -16.81 -8.91 14.26
N MET A 155 -17.95 -9.47 13.85
CA MET A 155 -18.22 -9.86 12.46
C MET A 155 -18.06 -8.66 11.52
N ALA A 156 -18.75 -7.56 11.80
CA ALA A 156 -18.74 -6.36 10.98
C ALA A 156 -17.33 -5.73 10.88
N GLN A 157 -16.62 -5.61 12.00
CA GLN A 157 -15.26 -5.04 12.03
C GLN A 157 -14.27 -5.89 11.23
N LEU A 158 -14.27 -7.22 11.42
CA LEU A 158 -13.38 -8.10 10.67
C LEU A 158 -13.72 -8.13 9.18
N LEU A 159 -14.99 -8.06 8.82
CA LEU A 159 -15.41 -7.96 7.42
C LEU A 159 -15.08 -6.60 6.82
N ALA A 160 -15.20 -5.51 7.56
CA ALA A 160 -14.76 -4.19 7.12
C ALA A 160 -13.27 -4.17 6.76
N ASP A 161 -12.41 -4.77 7.61
CA ASP A 161 -10.98 -4.93 7.30
C ASP A 161 -10.77 -5.72 6.01
N ARG A 162 -11.50 -6.82 5.82
CA ARG A 162 -11.38 -7.63 4.59
C ARG A 162 -11.89 -6.89 3.37
N LEU A 163 -12.94 -6.07 3.49
CA LEU A 163 -13.45 -5.26 2.39
C LEU A 163 -12.46 -4.15 1.98
N SER A 164 -11.80 -3.51 2.93
CA SER A 164 -10.77 -2.50 2.61
C SER A 164 -9.57 -3.12 1.88
N GLU A 165 -9.14 -4.32 2.28
CA GLU A 165 -8.08 -5.08 1.60
C GLU A 165 -8.55 -5.57 0.21
N ALA A 166 -9.78 -6.08 0.11
CA ALA A 166 -10.37 -6.50 -1.16
C ALA A 166 -10.50 -5.33 -2.15
N ALA A 167 -10.86 -4.14 -1.65
CA ALA A 167 -10.87 -2.91 -2.45
C ALA A 167 -9.47 -2.54 -2.96
N ALA A 168 -8.43 -2.75 -2.15
CA ALA A 168 -7.05 -2.53 -2.57
C ALA A 168 -6.62 -3.55 -3.66
N GLU A 169 -7.04 -4.83 -3.56
CA GLU A 169 -6.80 -5.84 -4.60
C GLU A 169 -7.49 -5.47 -5.91
N ARG A 170 -8.80 -5.19 -5.85
CA ARG A 170 -9.60 -4.82 -7.03
C ARG A 170 -9.09 -3.56 -7.69
N MET A 171 -8.80 -2.53 -6.90
CA MET A 171 -8.24 -1.27 -7.41
C MET A 171 -6.87 -1.49 -8.07
N HIS A 172 -5.99 -2.29 -7.49
CA HIS A 172 -4.68 -2.58 -8.06
C HIS A 172 -4.80 -3.33 -9.39
N GLU A 173 -5.74 -4.27 -9.53
CA GLU A 173 -6.03 -4.91 -10.81
C GLU A 173 -6.42 -3.86 -11.87
N GLN A 174 -7.36 -2.97 -11.54
CA GLN A 174 -7.80 -1.90 -12.46
C GLN A 174 -6.64 -0.95 -12.80
N VAL A 175 -5.80 -0.61 -11.82
CA VAL A 175 -4.62 0.24 -12.07
C VAL A 175 -3.67 -0.46 -13.03
N ARG A 176 -3.35 -1.74 -12.85
CA ARG A 176 -2.45 -2.49 -13.72
C ARG A 176 -2.98 -2.61 -15.15
N LYS A 177 -4.27 -2.89 -15.29
CA LYS A 177 -4.88 -3.19 -16.60
C LYS A 177 -5.38 -1.96 -17.34
N GLU A 178 -5.91 -0.96 -16.63
CA GLU A 178 -6.68 0.13 -17.23
C GLU A 178 -6.05 1.51 -16.99
N PHE A 179 -5.86 1.92 -15.74
CA PHE A 179 -5.53 3.31 -15.41
C PHE A 179 -4.05 3.64 -15.65
N TRP A 180 -3.15 2.79 -15.22
CA TRP A 180 -1.73 2.87 -15.55
C TRP A 180 -1.44 2.06 -16.81
N GLY A 181 -2.01 0.88 -16.91
CA GLY A 181 -2.04 0.07 -18.12
C GLY A 181 -0.72 -0.62 -18.45
N TYR A 182 0.15 -0.87 -17.46
CA TYR A 182 1.40 -1.59 -17.70
C TYR A 182 1.24 -3.12 -17.84
N ALA A 183 0.07 -3.65 -17.53
CA ALA A 183 -0.27 -5.06 -17.64
C ALA A 183 -1.65 -5.26 -18.30
N LYS A 184 -1.92 -4.60 -19.43
CA LYS A 184 -3.23 -4.61 -20.14
C LYS A 184 -3.72 -6.01 -20.50
N ASP A 185 -2.78 -6.90 -20.83
CA ASP A 185 -3.09 -8.26 -21.28
C ASP A 185 -3.05 -9.28 -20.12
N GLU A 186 -3.00 -8.81 -18.87
CA GLU A 186 -2.97 -9.68 -17.69
C GLU A 186 -4.24 -10.54 -17.60
N GLN A 187 -4.06 -11.85 -17.47
CA GLN A 187 -5.11 -12.88 -17.42
C GLN A 187 -4.96 -13.70 -16.12
N LEU A 188 -4.96 -13.03 -14.97
CA LEU A 188 -4.84 -13.70 -13.67
C LEU A 188 -6.22 -14.01 -13.08
N THR A 189 -6.35 -15.20 -12.53
CA THR A 189 -7.47 -15.54 -11.66
C THR A 189 -7.32 -14.88 -10.30
N ILE A 190 -8.41 -14.70 -9.56
CA ILE A 190 -8.36 -14.11 -8.22
C ILE A 190 -7.41 -14.88 -7.27
N PRO A 191 -7.42 -16.22 -7.21
CA PRO A 191 -6.42 -16.95 -6.43
C PRO A 191 -4.96 -16.63 -6.82
N GLU A 192 -4.69 -16.42 -8.11
CA GLU A 192 -3.35 -16.04 -8.57
C GLU A 192 -2.99 -14.60 -8.18
N MET A 193 -3.95 -13.69 -8.17
CA MET A 193 -3.75 -12.32 -7.66
C MET A 193 -3.47 -12.32 -6.16
N LEU A 194 -4.21 -13.10 -5.37
CA LEU A 194 -4.02 -13.20 -3.92
C LEU A 194 -2.66 -13.80 -3.51
N ILE A 195 -1.97 -14.49 -4.42
CA ILE A 195 -0.58 -14.97 -4.22
C ILE A 195 0.43 -14.14 -5.03
N GLU A 196 0.04 -12.93 -5.43
CA GLU A 196 0.92 -11.88 -5.98
C GLU A 196 1.63 -12.25 -7.28
N LYS A 197 0.98 -13.03 -8.18
CA LYS A 197 1.55 -13.39 -9.49
C LYS A 197 1.57 -12.24 -10.50
N PHE A 198 1.04 -11.11 -10.18
CA PHE A 198 1.04 -9.93 -11.04
C PHE A 198 2.41 -9.25 -11.14
N GLN A 199 2.62 -8.47 -12.19
CA GLN A 199 3.79 -7.59 -12.32
C GLN A 199 3.68 -6.41 -11.34
N GLY A 200 4.81 -6.02 -10.76
CA GLY A 200 4.87 -4.91 -9.81
C GLY A 200 4.52 -5.31 -8.39
N ILE A 201 4.44 -4.31 -7.52
CA ILE A 201 4.09 -4.49 -6.10
C ILE A 201 3.19 -3.37 -5.59
N ARG A 202 2.48 -3.64 -4.50
CA ARG A 202 1.65 -2.67 -3.76
C ARG A 202 2.04 -2.67 -2.28
N PRO A 203 3.24 -2.16 -1.90
CA PRO A 203 3.65 -2.12 -0.50
C PRO A 203 2.74 -1.18 0.29
N ALA A 204 2.11 -1.71 1.35
CA ALA A 204 1.27 -0.94 2.25
C ALA A 204 2.09 -0.37 3.42
N VAL A 205 1.67 0.80 3.92
CA VAL A 205 2.27 1.45 5.09
C VAL A 205 2.02 0.61 6.35
N GLY A 206 3.04 0.41 7.15
CA GLY A 206 3.00 -0.44 8.34
C GLY A 206 3.38 -1.91 8.06
N TYR A 207 3.57 -2.29 6.80
CA TYR A 207 4.01 -3.64 6.40
C TYR A 207 5.54 -3.73 6.26
N PRO A 208 6.10 -4.94 6.19
CA PRO A 208 7.55 -5.16 6.29
C PRO A 208 8.43 -4.37 5.33
N SER A 209 7.96 -4.02 4.13
CA SER A 209 8.72 -3.22 3.16
C SER A 209 8.60 -1.71 3.39
N LEU A 210 7.57 -1.24 4.13
CA LEU A 210 7.27 0.16 4.38
C LEU A 210 6.75 0.34 5.82
N PRO A 211 7.58 0.04 6.85
CA PRO A 211 7.11 -0.14 8.23
C PRO A 211 6.73 1.16 8.96
N ASP A 212 7.26 2.32 8.55
CA ASP A 212 7.00 3.60 9.20
C ASP A 212 5.58 4.11 8.94
N THR A 213 4.70 3.99 9.93
CA THR A 213 3.31 4.46 9.82
C THR A 213 3.19 5.97 9.66
N SER A 214 4.21 6.75 10.00
CA SER A 214 4.20 8.20 9.78
C SER A 214 4.29 8.61 8.31
N ILE A 215 4.62 7.67 7.41
CA ILE A 215 4.54 7.88 5.96
C ILE A 215 3.11 8.21 5.53
N ASN A 216 2.08 7.79 6.27
CA ASN A 216 0.69 8.17 6.01
C ASN A 216 0.47 9.67 5.94
N PHE A 217 1.21 10.47 6.71
CA PHE A 217 1.13 11.94 6.62
C PHE A 217 1.60 12.43 5.24
N VAL A 218 2.70 11.86 4.72
CA VAL A 218 3.23 12.20 3.40
C VAL A 218 2.26 11.78 2.29
N LEU A 219 1.71 10.57 2.37
CA LEU A 219 0.73 10.09 1.38
C LEU A 219 -0.55 10.93 1.42
N ASN A 220 -1.01 11.32 2.60
CA ASN A 220 -2.19 12.17 2.74
C ASN A 220 -2.01 13.57 2.12
N GLU A 221 -0.79 14.12 2.11
CA GLU A 221 -0.49 15.37 1.39
C GLU A 221 -0.52 15.19 -0.13
N LEU A 222 -0.31 13.97 -0.64
CA LEU A 222 -0.33 13.66 -2.06
C LEU A 222 -1.74 13.44 -2.59
N ILE A 223 -2.59 12.69 -1.86
CA ILE A 223 -3.89 12.22 -2.38
C ILE A 223 -5.11 12.69 -1.58
N ASP A 224 -4.95 13.41 -0.46
CA ASP A 224 -6.03 13.84 0.44
C ASP A 224 -7.03 12.72 0.80
N MET A 225 -6.62 11.84 1.70
CA MET A 225 -7.37 10.64 2.09
C MET A 225 -8.74 10.94 2.72
N LYS A 226 -9.00 12.21 3.10
CA LYS A 226 -10.33 12.64 3.61
C LYS A 226 -11.44 12.46 2.56
N GLN A 227 -11.09 12.42 1.27
CA GLN A 227 -12.04 12.19 0.18
C GLN A 227 -12.77 10.83 0.32
N ILE A 228 -12.14 9.86 1.00
CA ILE A 228 -12.71 8.53 1.26
C ILE A 228 -12.94 8.30 2.78
N GLY A 229 -13.09 9.37 3.55
CA GLY A 229 -13.43 9.33 4.96
C GLY A 229 -12.28 9.04 5.91
N ILE A 230 -11.04 8.84 5.42
CA ILE A 230 -9.88 8.54 6.27
C ILE A 230 -9.41 9.80 6.98
N ARG A 231 -9.19 9.67 8.29
CA ARG A 231 -8.50 10.66 9.14
C ARG A 231 -7.30 10.00 9.81
N LEU A 232 -6.20 10.73 9.90
CA LEU A 232 -5.00 10.25 10.57
C LEU A 232 -5.00 10.67 12.04
N THR A 233 -4.58 9.75 12.91
CA THR A 233 -4.27 10.05 14.31
C THR A 233 -2.89 10.71 14.41
N GLU A 234 -2.50 11.19 15.58
CA GLU A 234 -1.17 11.75 15.84
C GLU A 234 -0.04 10.73 15.58
N SER A 235 -0.33 9.45 15.71
CA SER A 235 0.61 8.36 15.43
C SER A 235 0.59 7.87 13.97
N GLY A 236 -0.11 8.57 13.07
CA GLY A 236 -0.21 8.18 11.67
C GLY A 236 -1.13 6.98 11.40
N ALA A 237 -1.86 6.47 12.41
CA ALA A 237 -2.86 5.45 12.19
C ALA A 237 -4.11 6.02 11.53
N MET A 238 -4.77 5.22 10.71
CA MET A 238 -5.97 5.61 9.97
C MET A 238 -7.25 5.34 10.78
N LYS A 239 -8.26 6.15 10.58
CA LYS A 239 -9.65 5.94 11.00
C LYS A 239 -10.57 6.21 9.80
N PRO A 240 -11.49 5.28 9.45
CA PRO A 240 -11.78 4.00 10.10
C PRO A 240 -10.54 3.08 10.16
N HIS A 241 -10.52 2.10 11.09
CA HIS A 241 -9.45 1.10 11.17
C HIS A 241 -9.38 0.25 9.92
N ALA A 242 -10.53 -0.10 9.37
CA ALA A 242 -10.67 -0.76 8.08
C ALA A 242 -10.22 0.14 6.94
N SER A 243 -8.93 0.44 6.90
CA SER A 243 -8.27 1.27 5.89
C SER A 243 -6.87 0.74 5.57
N VAL A 244 -6.48 0.86 4.31
CA VAL A 244 -5.14 0.52 3.82
C VAL A 244 -4.61 1.69 3.00
N SER A 245 -3.32 1.96 3.08
CA SER A 245 -2.65 2.96 2.25
C SER A 245 -1.26 2.49 1.86
N GLY A 246 -0.72 3.03 0.79
CA GLY A 246 0.61 2.62 0.36
C GLY A 246 1.00 3.16 -1.01
N LEU A 247 1.96 2.46 -1.59
CA LEU A 247 2.55 2.77 -2.88
C LEU A 247 2.22 1.68 -3.88
N MET A 248 2.23 2.00 -5.19
CA MET A 248 2.17 1.04 -6.28
C MET A 248 3.36 1.26 -7.20
N MET A 249 4.06 0.19 -7.54
CA MET A 249 5.25 0.20 -8.39
C MET A 249 5.10 -0.80 -9.52
N ALA A 250 5.32 -0.35 -10.76
CA ALA A 250 5.11 -1.15 -11.97
C ALA A 250 6.37 -1.91 -12.43
N HIS A 251 7.50 -1.70 -11.77
CA HIS A 251 8.78 -2.28 -12.19
C HIS A 251 8.72 -3.82 -12.27
N PRO A 252 9.12 -4.47 -13.38
CA PRO A 252 8.94 -5.91 -13.58
C PRO A 252 9.75 -6.78 -12.60
N LYS A 253 10.82 -6.25 -12.01
CA LYS A 253 11.61 -6.93 -10.97
C LYS A 253 11.22 -6.52 -9.54
N ALA A 254 10.19 -5.67 -9.38
CA ALA A 254 9.71 -5.32 -8.06
C ALA A 254 9.20 -6.56 -7.32
N ARG A 255 9.57 -6.67 -6.07
CA ARG A 255 9.17 -7.77 -5.19
C ARG A 255 9.03 -7.28 -3.76
N TYR A 256 8.16 -7.90 -3.01
CA TYR A 256 8.06 -7.65 -1.58
C TYR A 256 9.30 -8.17 -0.86
N PHE A 257 9.69 -7.47 0.18
CA PHE A 257 10.80 -7.86 1.04
C PHE A 257 10.51 -7.46 2.49
N ASN A 258 11.14 -8.16 3.40
CA ASN A 258 11.16 -7.76 4.80
C ASN A 258 12.39 -6.87 5.02
N LEU A 259 12.16 -5.64 5.48
CA LEU A 259 13.26 -4.74 5.84
C LEU A 259 14.20 -5.36 6.89
N GLY A 260 13.64 -6.09 7.86
CA GLY A 260 14.39 -6.65 8.98
C GLY A 260 14.82 -5.56 9.97
N LYS A 261 15.96 -5.81 10.64
CA LYS A 261 16.54 -4.86 11.58
C LYS A 261 17.41 -3.85 10.86
N ILE A 262 17.39 -2.61 11.35
CA ILE A 262 18.25 -1.51 10.89
C ILE A 262 19.16 -1.05 12.03
N GLY A 263 20.34 -0.53 11.68
CA GLY A 263 21.28 0.04 12.62
C GLY A 263 20.96 1.50 12.97
N GLU A 264 21.67 1.99 13.98
CA GLU A 264 21.56 3.38 14.44
C GLU A 264 21.98 4.38 13.33
N ASP A 265 22.94 4.01 12.50
CA ASP A 265 23.41 4.78 11.35
C ASP A 265 22.28 5.09 10.36
N GLN A 266 21.50 4.05 10.00
CA GLN A 266 20.36 4.23 9.09
C GLN A 266 19.21 4.98 9.75
N LEU A 267 18.95 4.74 11.04
CA LEU A 267 17.93 5.48 11.78
C LEU A 267 18.21 6.98 11.79
N GLN A 268 19.45 7.38 12.05
CA GLN A 268 19.87 8.79 12.07
C GLN A 268 19.77 9.41 10.66
N ASP A 269 20.24 8.70 9.63
CA ASP A 269 20.12 9.16 8.25
C ASP A 269 18.64 9.30 7.83
N TYR A 270 17.81 8.31 8.14
CA TYR A 270 16.39 8.34 7.86
C TYR A 270 15.69 9.52 8.55
N ALA A 271 15.96 9.75 9.85
CA ALA A 271 15.40 10.87 10.58
C ALA A 271 15.79 12.22 9.95
N ARG A 272 17.06 12.37 9.52
CA ARG A 272 17.54 13.55 8.80
C ARG A 272 16.77 13.76 7.48
N ARG A 273 16.59 12.71 6.67
CA ARG A 273 15.85 12.76 5.39
C ARG A 273 14.36 13.04 5.61
N ARG A 274 13.78 12.53 6.69
CA ARG A 274 12.40 12.81 7.12
C ARG A 274 12.20 14.22 7.68
N GLY A 275 13.28 14.91 8.07
CA GLY A 275 13.18 16.18 8.80
C GLY A 275 12.55 16.05 10.19
N LEU A 276 12.68 14.87 10.83
CA LEU A 276 12.09 14.55 12.14
C LEU A 276 13.19 14.28 13.17
N PRO A 277 12.92 14.54 14.47
CA PRO A 277 13.81 14.09 15.52
C PRO A 277 14.02 12.57 15.51
N VAL A 278 15.26 12.10 15.77
CA VAL A 278 15.59 10.67 15.76
C VAL A 278 14.69 9.87 16.72
N GLU A 279 14.37 10.43 17.89
CA GLU A 279 13.50 9.79 18.87
C GLU A 279 12.05 9.60 18.40
N VAL A 280 11.60 10.44 17.48
CA VAL A 280 10.29 10.28 16.84
C VAL A 280 10.34 9.12 15.85
N CYS A 281 11.35 9.08 14.98
CA CYS A 281 11.53 7.96 14.03
C CYS A 281 11.76 6.64 14.78
N ARG A 282 12.50 6.65 15.88
CA ARG A 282 12.72 5.47 16.74
C ARG A 282 11.40 4.85 17.24
N LYS A 283 10.42 5.67 17.60
CA LYS A 283 9.10 5.17 18.03
C LYS A 283 8.35 4.47 16.89
N PHE A 284 8.37 5.05 15.69
CA PHE A 284 7.71 4.45 14.53
C PHE A 284 8.39 3.17 14.03
N LEU A 285 9.70 3.07 14.20
CA LEU A 285 10.52 1.95 13.74
C LEU A 285 10.92 0.99 14.85
N ALA A 286 10.28 1.05 16.02
CA ALA A 286 10.66 0.25 17.20
C ALA A 286 10.69 -1.27 16.91
N ALA A 287 9.86 -1.77 16.01
CA ALA A 287 9.86 -3.16 15.60
C ALA A 287 11.07 -3.55 14.71
N ASN A 288 11.78 -2.56 14.16
CA ASN A 288 12.91 -2.74 13.24
C ASN A 288 14.28 -2.39 13.88
N LEU A 289 14.30 -2.04 15.15
CA LEU A 289 15.51 -1.71 15.93
C LEU A 289 15.97 -2.82 16.87
#